data_af73e0b7f18bf929659ff6f99f90a6f6
#
_entry.id   af73e0b7f18bf929659ff6f99f90a6f6
#
_cell.length_a   1.000
_cell.length_b   1.000
_cell.length_c   1.000
_cell.angle_alpha   90.00
_cell.angle_beta   90.00
_cell.angle_gamma   90.00
#
_symmetry.space_group_name_H-M   'P 1'
#
loop_
_entity.id
_entity.type
_entity.pdbx_description
1 polymer ?
#
loop_
_entity_poly.entity_id
_entity_poly.type
_entity_poly.pdbx_seq_one_letter_code
_entity_poly.pdbx_strand_id
1 'polypeptide(L)'
;DIGDDLPEDDVAALDPDADILPEGDTLPAPSQQHLPSLSSSKDSLHLYLREVSRFPMLKPDEEFDLARRVQKTGDSDAAFRLVSSHLRLVVKIAMDFQRRWMQNVLDLIQEGNVGLMRAVNKFDPDKGIKFSYYAAFWIRAYILKFIMDNWRMVKIGTTQAQRKLFYNLNRERQKLIAEGFDPDAATLAERLGVGEDQIVEMQQRLDASDMSLDATVGDESGSATRMDFLPALGPGIEESLAGMEIAELLQSKIRDILPSLSEKEAYILE
;
A
#
# COMPACT_ATOMS: atom_id res chain seq x y z
N ASP A 1 -25.23 11.49 8.00
CA ASP A 1 -24.88 11.45 6.58
C ASP A 1 -23.82 12.50 6.27
N ILE A 2 -22.57 12.24 6.62
CA ILE A 2 -21.39 13.09 6.37
C ILE A 2 -20.32 12.27 5.64
N GLY A 3 -20.70 11.40 4.75
CA GLY A 3 -19.79 10.37 4.28
C GLY A 3 -19.50 10.30 2.79
N ASP A 4 -20.39 10.78 1.92
CA ASP A 4 -20.34 10.32 0.52
C ASP A 4 -20.02 11.38 -0.55
N ASP A 5 -19.80 12.65 -0.20
CA ASP A 5 -19.74 13.73 -1.19
C ASP A 5 -18.36 14.38 -1.44
N LEU A 6 -17.26 13.75 -1.04
CA LEU A 6 -15.95 14.19 -1.54
C LEU A 6 -15.58 13.36 -2.77
N PRO A 7 -15.27 13.98 -3.91
CA PRO A 7 -14.85 13.24 -5.10
C PRO A 7 -13.59 12.44 -4.77
N GLU A 8 -13.70 11.12 -4.84
CA GLU A 8 -12.58 10.20 -4.63
C GLU A 8 -11.43 10.42 -5.65
N ASP A 9 -11.74 11.11 -6.75
CA ASP A 9 -10.76 11.53 -7.76
C ASP A 9 -9.74 12.54 -7.20
N ASP A 10 -10.13 13.39 -6.24
CA ASP A 10 -9.20 14.32 -5.58
C ASP A 10 -8.24 13.60 -4.62
N VAL A 11 -8.65 12.45 -4.07
CA VAL A 11 -7.79 11.63 -3.19
C VAL A 11 -6.72 10.88 -4.00
N ALA A 12 -7.07 10.44 -5.22
CA ALA A 12 -6.12 9.80 -6.12
C ALA A 12 -5.08 10.78 -6.71
N ALA A 13 -5.38 12.08 -6.71
CA ALA A 13 -4.47 13.15 -7.15
C ALA A 13 -3.46 13.56 -6.07
N LEU A 14 -3.68 13.19 -4.80
CA LEU A 14 -2.68 13.39 -3.76
C LEU A 14 -1.58 12.35 -3.91
N ASP A 15 -0.38 12.84 -4.14
CA ASP A 15 0.83 12.03 -4.00
C ASP A 15 1.34 12.16 -2.55
N PRO A 16 1.04 11.19 -1.67
CA PRO A 16 1.52 11.23 -0.30
C PRO A 16 3.05 11.07 -0.22
N ASP A 17 3.71 10.64 -1.30
CA ASP A 17 5.17 10.51 -1.39
C ASP A 17 5.85 11.81 -1.78
N ALA A 18 5.14 12.76 -2.41
CA ALA A 18 5.69 14.07 -2.79
C ALA A 18 6.13 14.93 -1.59
N ASP A 19 5.73 14.56 -0.39
CA ASP A 19 5.96 15.30 0.84
C ASP A 19 6.41 14.38 2.00
N ILE A 20 7.39 13.50 1.77
CA ILE A 20 8.07 12.79 2.86
C ILE A 20 8.70 13.86 3.77
N LEU A 21 8.30 13.89 5.05
CA LEU A 21 8.94 14.75 6.05
C LEU A 21 10.43 14.44 6.08
N PRO A 22 11.32 15.45 6.10
CA PRO A 22 12.71 15.21 6.43
C PRO A 22 12.78 14.51 7.80
N GLU A 23 13.64 13.50 7.91
CA GLU A 23 13.89 12.76 9.16
C GLU A 23 14.43 13.73 10.23
N GLY A 24 13.54 14.35 10.99
CA GLY A 24 13.93 15.34 11.99
C GLY A 24 12.80 15.83 12.90
N ASP A 25 11.55 15.79 12.41
CA ASP A 25 10.41 16.25 13.21
C ASP A 25 9.69 15.10 13.93
N THR A 26 10.43 14.36 14.75
CA THR A 26 9.82 13.44 15.71
C THR A 26 9.31 14.24 16.91
N LEU A 27 7.98 14.25 17.09
CA LEU A 27 7.35 14.69 18.33
C LEU A 27 7.98 13.90 19.49
N PRO A 28 8.29 14.53 20.65
CA PRO A 28 8.87 13.85 21.80
C PRO A 28 7.97 12.68 22.23
N ALA A 29 8.57 11.49 22.29
CA ALA A 29 7.87 10.28 22.70
C ALA A 29 7.32 10.47 24.14
N PRO A 30 6.04 10.13 24.40
CA PRO A 30 5.49 10.14 25.74
C PRO A 30 6.26 9.13 26.61
N SER A 31 6.61 9.54 27.83
CA SER A 31 7.33 8.73 28.82
C SER A 31 6.66 7.36 28.99
N GLN A 32 7.46 6.30 28.87
CA GLN A 32 7.03 4.91 28.99
C GLN A 32 6.43 4.64 30.38
N GLN A 33 5.12 4.70 30.51
CA GLN A 33 4.41 4.09 31.60
C GLN A 33 4.16 2.61 31.27
N HIS A 34 4.48 1.72 32.20
CA HIS A 34 4.34 0.28 32.07
C HIS A 34 3.00 -0.13 31.45
N LEU A 35 3.05 -0.64 30.25
CA LEU A 35 1.92 -1.27 29.58
C LEU A 35 1.80 -2.71 30.09
N PRO A 36 0.62 -3.15 30.54
CA PRO A 36 0.40 -4.57 30.88
C PRO A 36 0.56 -5.44 29.62
N SER A 37 1.15 -6.61 29.76
CA SER A 37 1.34 -7.59 28.67
C SER A 37 0.01 -7.96 28.04
N LEU A 38 -0.15 -7.67 26.75
CA LEU A 38 -1.39 -7.87 25.99
C LEU A 38 -1.44 -9.27 25.38
N SER A 39 -2.46 -10.02 25.70
CA SER A 39 -2.61 -11.42 25.30
C SER A 39 -3.50 -11.68 24.08
N SER A 40 -4.19 -10.68 23.50
CA SER A 40 -4.94 -10.87 22.26
C SER A 40 -5.19 -9.56 21.47
N SER A 41 -5.32 -9.65 20.15
CA SER A 41 -5.58 -8.51 19.26
C SER A 41 -6.92 -7.81 19.54
N LYS A 42 -7.93 -8.55 20.02
CA LYS A 42 -9.23 -7.98 20.42
C LYS A 42 -9.10 -7.08 21.65
N ASP A 43 -8.24 -7.45 22.60
CA ASP A 43 -7.99 -6.65 23.79
C ASP A 43 -7.27 -5.35 23.44
N SER A 44 -6.37 -5.37 22.46
CA SER A 44 -5.62 -4.18 22.02
C SER A 44 -6.52 -3.11 21.40
N LEU A 45 -7.48 -3.51 20.56
CA LEU A 45 -8.44 -2.58 19.96
C LEU A 45 -9.35 -1.98 21.04
N HIS A 46 -9.86 -2.80 21.95
CA HIS A 46 -10.72 -2.32 23.04
C HIS A 46 -9.97 -1.35 23.98
N LEU A 47 -8.71 -1.63 24.28
CA LEU A 47 -7.87 -0.73 25.08
C LEU A 47 -7.68 0.61 24.35
N TYR A 48 -7.33 0.59 23.08
CA TYR A 48 -7.18 1.81 22.28
C TYR A 48 -8.48 2.64 22.25
N LEU A 49 -9.61 2.00 21.98
CA LEU A 49 -10.91 2.69 21.93
C LEU A 49 -11.28 3.31 23.29
N ARG A 50 -10.96 2.63 24.39
CA ARG A 50 -11.16 3.16 25.73
C ARG A 50 -10.29 4.37 26.01
N GLU A 51 -9.02 4.35 25.59
CA GLU A 51 -8.12 5.52 25.73
C GLU A 51 -8.60 6.70 24.88
N VAL A 52 -8.95 6.46 23.61
CA VAL A 52 -9.47 7.50 22.71
C VAL A 52 -10.77 8.13 23.24
N SER A 53 -11.61 7.34 23.94
CA SER A 53 -12.86 7.86 24.51
C SER A 53 -12.65 8.84 25.68
N ARG A 54 -11.47 8.88 26.30
CA ARG A 54 -11.16 9.80 27.41
C ARG A 54 -10.92 11.23 26.94
N PHE A 55 -10.52 11.43 25.69
CA PHE A 55 -10.26 12.76 25.16
C PHE A 55 -11.58 13.48 24.88
N PRO A 56 -11.78 14.70 25.41
CA PRO A 56 -12.98 15.48 25.14
C PRO A 56 -12.97 16.00 23.71
N MET A 57 -14.18 16.14 23.14
CA MET A 57 -14.33 16.82 21.85
C MET A 57 -14.16 18.33 22.01
N LEU A 58 -13.46 18.95 21.08
CA LEU A 58 -13.25 20.39 21.06
C LEU A 58 -14.48 21.12 20.52
N LYS A 59 -14.68 22.34 21.00
CA LYS A 59 -15.63 23.28 20.41
C LYS A 59 -15.01 23.92 19.16
N PRO A 60 -15.82 24.38 18.18
CA PRO A 60 -15.29 24.99 16.95
C PRO A 60 -14.34 26.17 17.20
N ASP A 61 -14.62 27.00 18.21
CA ASP A 61 -13.77 28.14 18.56
C ASP A 61 -12.42 27.69 19.12
N GLU A 62 -12.42 26.66 19.99
CA GLU A 62 -11.21 26.07 20.55
C GLU A 62 -10.36 25.38 19.46
N GLU A 63 -11.02 24.70 18.51
CA GLU A 63 -10.36 24.06 17.36
C GLU A 63 -9.61 25.10 16.52
N PHE A 64 -10.28 26.22 16.23
CA PHE A 64 -9.68 27.32 15.49
C PHE A 64 -8.49 27.95 16.19
N ASP A 65 -8.61 28.24 17.49
CA ASP A 65 -7.54 28.83 18.30
C ASP A 65 -6.33 27.90 18.40
N LEU A 66 -6.54 26.60 18.63
CA LEU A 66 -5.48 25.61 18.66
C LEU A 66 -4.78 25.49 17.30
N ALA A 67 -5.55 25.40 16.20
CA ALA A 67 -4.99 25.34 14.86
C ALA A 67 -4.14 26.58 14.53
N ARG A 68 -4.60 27.77 14.91
CA ARG A 68 -3.85 29.03 14.73
C ARG A 68 -2.55 29.06 15.56
N ARG A 69 -2.56 28.50 16.76
CA ARG A 69 -1.35 28.36 17.58
C ARG A 69 -0.35 27.41 16.93
N VAL A 70 -0.80 26.25 16.46
CA VAL A 70 0.06 25.31 15.72
C VAL A 70 0.69 25.97 14.51
N GLN A 71 -0.10 26.67 13.69
CA GLN A 71 0.41 27.32 12.48
C GLN A 71 1.44 28.42 12.76
N LYS A 72 1.20 29.25 13.80
CA LYS A 72 2.08 30.42 14.09
C LYS A 72 3.32 30.10 14.90
N THR A 73 3.22 29.20 15.86
CA THR A 73 4.27 28.94 16.86
C THR A 73 4.82 27.53 16.81
N GLY A 74 4.21 26.61 16.04
CA GLY A 74 4.58 25.20 16.06
C GLY A 74 4.34 24.54 17.42
N ASP A 75 3.37 25.03 18.21
CA ASP A 75 3.11 24.56 19.57
C ASP A 75 2.71 23.09 19.60
N SER A 76 3.59 22.23 20.15
CA SER A 76 3.40 20.78 20.24
C SER A 76 2.21 20.40 21.12
N ASP A 77 1.94 21.16 22.18
CA ASP A 77 0.81 20.88 23.09
C ASP A 77 -0.53 21.18 22.41
N ALA A 78 -0.58 22.28 21.64
CA ALA A 78 -1.76 22.59 20.82
C ALA A 78 -1.99 21.54 19.74
N ALA A 79 -0.93 21.09 19.06
CA ALA A 79 -1.00 20.01 18.07
C ALA A 79 -1.47 18.70 18.70
N PHE A 80 -0.94 18.32 19.85
CA PHE A 80 -1.36 17.12 20.58
C PHE A 80 -2.84 17.16 20.97
N ARG A 81 -3.34 18.30 21.46
CA ARG A 81 -4.75 18.47 21.80
C ARG A 81 -5.65 18.38 20.58
N LEU A 82 -5.23 18.95 19.46
CA LEU A 82 -5.96 18.91 18.20
C LEU A 82 -6.03 17.47 17.63
N VAL A 83 -4.89 16.75 17.63
CA VAL A 83 -4.83 15.34 17.21
C VAL A 83 -5.72 14.47 18.10
N SER A 84 -5.51 14.52 19.44
CA SER A 84 -6.20 13.64 20.38
C SER A 84 -7.71 13.77 20.37
N SER A 85 -8.24 14.98 20.16
CA SER A 85 -9.67 15.22 20.03
C SER A 85 -10.31 14.65 18.76
N HIS A 86 -9.50 14.41 17.70
CA HIS A 86 -9.97 13.90 16.40
C HIS A 86 -9.67 12.42 16.16
N LEU A 87 -9.03 11.70 17.12
CA LEU A 87 -8.78 10.26 16.98
C LEU A 87 -10.05 9.43 16.74
N ARG A 88 -11.20 9.87 17.29
CA ARG A 88 -12.50 9.20 17.02
C ARG A 88 -12.91 9.25 15.56
N LEU A 89 -12.57 10.34 14.84
CA LEU A 89 -12.82 10.47 13.40
C LEU A 89 -11.99 9.44 12.64
N VAL A 90 -10.71 9.25 13.01
CA VAL A 90 -9.85 8.23 12.42
C VAL A 90 -10.45 6.84 12.58
N VAL A 91 -10.87 6.48 13.80
CA VAL A 91 -11.50 5.18 14.07
C VAL A 91 -12.73 4.95 13.19
N LYS A 92 -13.61 5.98 13.07
CA LYS A 92 -14.80 5.89 12.25
C LYS A 92 -14.46 5.58 10.79
N ILE A 93 -13.53 6.35 10.21
CA ILE A 93 -13.09 6.17 8.82
C ILE A 93 -12.43 4.80 8.65
N ALA A 94 -11.51 4.40 9.53
CA ALA A 94 -10.83 3.12 9.45
C ALA A 94 -11.80 1.91 9.49
N MET A 95 -12.84 1.97 10.33
CA MET A 95 -13.87 0.93 10.37
C MET A 95 -14.69 0.85 9.08
N ASP A 96 -14.96 1.98 8.41
CA ASP A 96 -15.65 1.99 7.12
C ASP A 96 -14.79 1.34 6.03
N PHE A 97 -13.47 1.57 6.05
CA PHE A 97 -12.52 0.90 5.16
C PHE A 97 -12.37 -0.58 5.47
N GLN A 98 -12.32 -0.98 6.74
CA GLN A 98 -12.25 -2.39 7.12
C GLN A 98 -13.39 -3.22 6.52
N ARG A 99 -14.61 -2.69 6.52
CA ARG A 99 -15.78 -3.38 5.95
C ARG A 99 -15.63 -3.69 4.46
N ARG A 100 -14.93 -2.83 3.72
CA ARG A 100 -14.73 -2.98 2.27
C ARG A 100 -13.53 -3.84 1.92
N TRP A 101 -12.43 -3.73 2.69
CA TRP A 101 -11.11 -4.24 2.32
C TRP A 101 -10.59 -5.36 3.23
N MET A 102 -11.30 -5.72 4.29
CA MET A 102 -11.00 -6.81 5.23
C MET A 102 -9.57 -6.79 5.80
N GLN A 103 -8.97 -5.61 5.91
CA GLN A 103 -7.64 -5.42 6.50
C GLN A 103 -7.71 -5.35 8.04
N ASN A 104 -6.56 -5.48 8.71
CA ASN A 104 -6.47 -5.29 10.15
C ASN A 104 -6.84 -3.86 10.53
N VAL A 105 -7.90 -3.68 11.32
CA VAL A 105 -8.41 -2.35 11.68
C VAL A 105 -7.40 -1.52 12.47
N LEU A 106 -6.55 -2.14 13.28
CA LEU A 106 -5.54 -1.42 14.07
C LEU A 106 -4.50 -0.77 13.17
N ASP A 107 -4.06 -1.46 12.12
CA ASP A 107 -3.09 -0.93 11.16
C ASP A 107 -3.71 0.23 10.37
N LEU A 108 -4.97 0.10 9.95
CA LEU A 108 -5.71 1.19 9.29
C LEU A 108 -5.86 2.42 10.20
N ILE A 109 -6.11 2.21 11.50
CA ILE A 109 -6.17 3.30 12.48
C ILE A 109 -4.82 4.00 12.61
N GLN A 110 -3.70 3.24 12.70
CA GLN A 110 -2.38 3.86 12.85
C GLN A 110 -1.98 4.66 11.61
N GLU A 111 -2.22 4.13 10.41
CA GLU A 111 -2.00 4.89 9.18
C GLU A 111 -2.92 6.12 9.08
N GLY A 112 -4.17 5.98 9.50
CA GLY A 112 -5.08 7.11 9.61
C GLY A 112 -4.60 8.17 10.61
N ASN A 113 -3.97 7.78 11.73
CA ASN A 113 -3.37 8.70 12.70
C ASN A 113 -2.18 9.47 12.08
N VAL A 114 -1.34 8.81 11.27
CA VAL A 114 -0.27 9.48 10.52
C VAL A 114 -0.86 10.52 9.58
N GLY A 115 -1.93 10.18 8.84
CA GLY A 115 -2.66 11.12 8.00
C GLY A 115 -3.25 12.29 8.77
N LEU A 116 -3.80 12.06 9.98
CA LEU A 116 -4.32 13.11 10.86
C LEU A 116 -3.20 14.06 11.31
N MET A 117 -2.05 13.54 11.73
CA MET A 117 -0.90 14.37 12.11
C MET A 117 -0.42 15.23 10.93
N ARG A 118 -0.42 14.68 9.72
CA ARG A 118 -0.09 15.44 8.52
C ARG A 118 -1.09 16.56 8.26
N ALA A 119 -2.39 16.28 8.45
CA ALA A 119 -3.45 17.28 8.34
C ALA A 119 -3.24 18.44 9.32
N VAL A 120 -2.89 18.17 10.58
CA VAL A 120 -2.63 19.20 11.60
C VAL A 120 -1.51 20.13 11.18
N ASN A 121 -0.42 19.59 10.63
CA ASN A 121 0.73 20.39 10.21
C ASN A 121 0.48 21.25 8.97
N LYS A 122 -0.44 20.82 8.09
CA LYS A 122 -0.74 21.54 6.83
C LYS A 122 -2.05 22.35 6.87
N PHE A 123 -2.80 22.29 7.95
CA PHE A 123 -4.08 22.96 8.04
C PHE A 123 -3.94 24.46 8.15
N ASP A 124 -4.72 25.17 7.33
CA ASP A 124 -4.83 26.63 7.36
C ASP A 124 -6.23 27.03 7.87
N PRO A 125 -6.34 27.51 9.11
CA PRO A 125 -7.62 27.90 9.69
C PRO A 125 -8.25 29.13 9.02
N ASP A 126 -7.45 29.99 8.38
CA ASP A 126 -7.95 31.22 7.76
C ASP A 126 -8.74 30.96 6.46
N LYS A 127 -8.71 29.73 5.92
CA LYS A 127 -9.52 29.30 4.75
C LYS A 127 -11.00 29.05 5.06
N GLY A 128 -11.43 29.12 6.31
CA GLY A 128 -12.84 28.99 6.72
C GLY A 128 -13.42 27.58 6.62
N ILE A 129 -12.59 26.55 6.39
CA ILE A 129 -12.99 25.14 6.32
C ILE A 129 -12.83 24.53 7.71
N LYS A 130 -13.78 23.68 8.14
CA LYS A 130 -13.64 22.94 9.41
C LYS A 130 -12.50 21.95 9.32
N PHE A 131 -11.69 21.87 10.37
CA PHE A 131 -10.56 20.96 10.44
C PHE A 131 -10.95 19.49 10.19
N SER A 132 -12.08 19.04 10.72
CA SER A 132 -12.57 17.67 10.55
C SER A 132 -12.76 17.25 9.08
N TYR A 133 -13.22 18.16 8.20
CA TYR A 133 -13.34 17.88 6.76
C TYR A 133 -11.97 17.75 6.10
N TYR A 134 -11.07 18.69 6.40
CA TYR A 134 -9.70 18.66 5.89
C TYR A 134 -8.94 17.44 6.35
N ALA A 135 -9.03 17.10 7.65
CA ALA A 135 -8.42 15.92 8.22
C ALA A 135 -8.94 14.62 7.62
N ALA A 136 -10.26 14.51 7.39
CA ALA A 136 -10.87 13.33 6.79
C ALA A 136 -10.27 12.99 5.41
N PHE A 137 -9.90 14.01 4.63
CA PHE A 137 -9.27 13.86 3.34
C PHE A 137 -7.87 13.19 3.49
N TRP A 138 -7.01 13.71 4.36
CA TRP A 138 -5.70 13.14 4.63
C TRP A 138 -5.76 11.74 5.23
N ILE A 139 -6.67 11.51 6.18
CA ILE A 139 -6.88 10.20 6.80
C ILE A 139 -7.22 9.15 5.74
N ARG A 140 -8.17 9.46 4.83
CA ARG A 140 -8.55 8.56 3.74
C ARG A 140 -7.39 8.31 2.79
N ALA A 141 -6.63 9.34 2.40
CA ALA A 141 -5.49 9.20 1.50
C ALA A 141 -4.43 8.24 2.05
N TYR A 142 -4.07 8.39 3.34
CA TYR A 142 -3.08 7.53 3.98
C TYR A 142 -3.58 6.10 4.14
N ILE A 143 -4.82 5.89 4.57
CA ILE A 143 -5.43 4.56 4.66
C ILE A 143 -5.47 3.88 3.29
N LEU A 144 -5.89 4.59 2.24
CA LEU A 144 -5.95 4.04 0.89
C LEU A 144 -4.57 3.70 0.35
N LYS A 145 -3.57 4.54 0.58
CA LYS A 145 -2.18 4.26 0.24
C LYS A 145 -1.71 2.97 0.93
N PHE A 146 -1.92 2.86 2.23
CA PHE A 146 -1.55 1.67 3.01
C PHE A 146 -2.21 0.40 2.47
N ILE A 147 -3.51 0.44 2.18
CA ILE A 147 -4.24 -0.69 1.60
C ILE A 147 -3.60 -1.10 0.26
N MET A 148 -3.34 -0.15 -0.63
CA MET A 148 -2.75 -0.42 -1.93
C MET A 148 -1.33 -1.01 -1.82
N ASP A 149 -0.51 -0.49 -0.91
CA ASP A 149 0.87 -0.94 -0.70
C ASP A 149 0.94 -2.35 -0.08
N ASN A 150 -0.08 -2.73 0.70
CA ASN A 150 -0.14 -4.02 1.42
C ASN A 150 -1.18 -4.99 0.84
N TRP A 151 -1.75 -4.70 -0.34
CA TRP A 151 -2.77 -5.55 -0.95
C TRP A 151 -2.24 -6.91 -1.37
N ARG A 152 -1.00 -6.97 -1.86
CA ARG A 152 -0.31 -8.15 -2.38
C ARG A 152 1.14 -8.16 -1.95
N MET A 153 1.78 -9.33 -1.99
CA MET A 153 3.22 -9.46 -1.77
C MET A 153 4.02 -8.64 -2.78
N VAL A 154 3.56 -8.59 -4.04
CA VAL A 154 4.10 -7.69 -5.07
C VAL A 154 3.27 -6.42 -5.10
N LYS A 155 3.90 -5.27 -4.86
CA LYS A 155 3.23 -3.96 -4.83
C LYS A 155 2.49 -3.69 -6.14
N ILE A 156 1.21 -3.33 -6.04
CA ILE A 156 0.32 -2.95 -7.14
C ILE A 156 0.16 -1.42 -7.12
N GLY A 157 -0.07 -0.81 -8.29
CA GLY A 157 -0.42 0.61 -8.33
C GLY A 157 0.77 1.56 -8.33
N THR A 158 1.83 1.21 -9.05
CA THR A 158 3.01 2.06 -9.21
C THR A 158 2.76 3.26 -10.13
N THR A 159 1.83 3.15 -11.09
CA THR A 159 1.46 4.24 -12.00
C THR A 159 0.17 4.94 -11.56
N GLN A 160 -0.03 6.18 -12.01
CA GLN A 160 -1.26 6.93 -11.74
C GLN A 160 -2.52 6.21 -12.26
N ALA A 161 -2.44 5.63 -13.46
CA ALA A 161 -3.53 4.87 -14.04
C ALA A 161 -3.90 3.64 -13.20
N GLN A 162 -2.89 2.89 -12.72
CA GLN A 162 -3.12 1.73 -11.86
C GLN A 162 -3.73 2.12 -10.50
N ARG A 163 -3.31 3.24 -9.91
CA ARG A 163 -3.93 3.78 -8.68
C ARG A 163 -5.39 4.12 -8.91
N LYS A 164 -5.70 4.86 -9.98
CA LYS A 164 -7.07 5.22 -10.36
C LYS A 164 -7.94 3.98 -10.55
N LEU A 165 -7.41 2.95 -11.22
CA LEU A 165 -8.12 1.69 -11.45
C LEU A 165 -8.36 0.93 -10.15
N PHE A 166 -7.37 0.85 -9.26
CA PHE A 166 -7.49 0.16 -7.97
C PHE A 166 -8.71 0.65 -7.17
N TYR A 167 -8.94 1.96 -7.15
CA TYR A 167 -10.02 2.55 -6.37
C TYR A 167 -11.38 2.54 -7.08
N ASN A 168 -11.39 2.78 -8.37
CA ASN A 168 -12.61 3.06 -9.11
C ASN A 168 -13.14 1.85 -9.89
N LEU A 169 -12.30 0.87 -10.24
CA LEU A 169 -12.69 -0.24 -11.13
C LEU A 169 -13.90 -1.03 -10.60
N ASN A 170 -13.83 -1.48 -9.34
CA ASN A 170 -14.91 -2.25 -8.73
C ASN A 170 -16.19 -1.42 -8.56
N ARG A 171 -16.06 -0.13 -8.25
CA ARG A 171 -17.21 0.78 -8.12
C ARG A 171 -17.91 0.97 -9.44
N GLU A 172 -17.18 1.27 -10.51
CA GLU A 172 -17.75 1.46 -11.85
C GLU A 172 -18.32 0.15 -12.41
N ARG A 173 -17.67 -0.99 -12.13
CA ARG A 173 -18.21 -2.31 -12.47
C ARG A 173 -19.57 -2.55 -11.80
N GLN A 174 -19.70 -2.27 -10.51
CA GLN A 174 -20.97 -2.42 -9.79
C GLN A 174 -22.05 -1.45 -10.29
N LYS A 175 -21.68 -0.22 -10.65
CA LYS A 175 -22.62 0.74 -11.25
C LYS A 175 -23.14 0.24 -12.59
N LEU A 176 -22.28 -0.25 -13.49
CA LEU A 176 -22.67 -0.82 -14.76
C LEU A 176 -23.66 -1.97 -14.60
N ILE A 177 -23.37 -2.89 -13.69
CA ILE A 177 -24.26 -4.01 -13.37
C ILE A 177 -25.61 -3.51 -12.84
N ALA A 178 -25.61 -2.49 -11.96
CA ALA A 178 -26.85 -1.88 -11.44
C ALA A 178 -27.66 -1.15 -12.51
N GLU A 179 -27.01 -0.58 -13.52
CA GLU A 179 -27.63 0.05 -14.68
C GLU A 179 -28.12 -0.99 -15.72
N GLY A 180 -27.80 -2.30 -15.52
CA GLY A 180 -28.20 -3.38 -16.42
C GLY A 180 -27.28 -3.58 -17.62
N PHE A 181 -26.09 -2.98 -17.60
CA PHE A 181 -25.08 -3.15 -18.65
C PHE A 181 -24.08 -4.25 -18.26
N ASP A 182 -23.51 -4.90 -19.28
CA ASP A 182 -22.38 -5.82 -19.08
C ASP A 182 -21.11 -5.00 -18.77
N PRO A 183 -20.36 -5.29 -17.72
CA PRO A 183 -19.13 -4.59 -17.36
C PRO A 183 -17.96 -5.02 -18.26
N ASP A 184 -18.06 -4.77 -19.55
CA ASP A 184 -17.02 -5.05 -20.55
C ASP A 184 -15.81 -4.13 -20.35
N ALA A 185 -14.61 -4.65 -20.69
CA ALA A 185 -13.36 -3.90 -20.52
C ALA A 185 -13.35 -2.60 -21.34
N ALA A 186 -13.93 -2.62 -22.54
CA ALA A 186 -14.02 -1.45 -23.42
C ALA A 186 -14.89 -0.34 -22.79
N THR A 187 -16.06 -0.69 -22.27
CA THR A 187 -16.97 0.27 -21.61
C THR A 187 -16.36 0.86 -20.33
N LEU A 188 -15.65 0.03 -19.56
CA LEU A 188 -14.93 0.48 -18.37
C LEU A 188 -13.76 1.40 -18.73
N ALA A 189 -13.05 1.11 -19.83
CA ALA A 189 -11.96 1.93 -20.35
C ALA A 189 -12.43 3.33 -20.74
N GLU A 190 -13.56 3.44 -21.44
CA GLU A 190 -14.16 4.70 -21.83
C GLU A 190 -14.59 5.53 -20.60
N ARG A 191 -15.27 4.91 -19.61
CA ARG A 191 -15.72 5.59 -18.39
C ARG A 191 -14.58 6.07 -17.51
N LEU A 192 -13.51 5.26 -17.40
CA LEU A 192 -12.37 5.56 -16.55
C LEU A 192 -11.27 6.37 -17.26
N GLY A 193 -11.35 6.52 -18.58
CA GLY A 193 -10.37 7.25 -19.38
C GLY A 193 -8.97 6.62 -19.33
N VAL A 194 -8.91 5.28 -19.42
CA VAL A 194 -7.68 4.47 -19.40
C VAL A 194 -7.68 3.48 -20.55
N GLY A 195 -6.53 2.87 -20.85
CA GLY A 195 -6.46 1.84 -21.91
C GLY A 195 -7.16 0.55 -21.49
N GLU A 196 -7.76 -0.15 -22.47
CA GLU A 196 -8.44 -1.43 -22.26
C GLU A 196 -7.47 -2.50 -21.71
N ASP A 197 -6.26 -2.57 -22.24
CA ASP A 197 -5.21 -3.48 -21.75
C ASP A 197 -4.90 -3.29 -20.27
N GLN A 198 -4.92 -2.03 -19.80
CA GLN A 198 -4.69 -1.69 -18.39
C GLN A 198 -5.82 -2.18 -17.47
N ILE A 199 -7.06 -2.18 -17.99
CA ILE A 199 -8.20 -2.71 -17.25
C ILE A 199 -8.09 -4.22 -17.12
N VAL A 200 -7.82 -4.93 -18.22
CA VAL A 200 -7.67 -6.39 -18.24
C VAL A 200 -6.54 -6.81 -17.30
N GLU A 201 -5.39 -6.15 -17.39
CA GLU A 201 -4.25 -6.40 -16.50
C GLU A 201 -4.63 -6.18 -15.02
N MET A 202 -5.33 -5.08 -14.73
CA MET A 202 -5.72 -4.76 -13.36
C MET A 202 -6.78 -5.70 -12.81
N GLN A 203 -7.74 -6.16 -13.63
CA GLN A 203 -8.71 -7.18 -13.25
C GLN A 203 -8.01 -8.49 -12.89
N GLN A 204 -7.08 -8.95 -13.70
CA GLN A 204 -6.30 -10.17 -13.40
C GLN A 204 -5.53 -10.06 -12.09
N ARG A 205 -4.98 -8.87 -11.80
CA ARG A 205 -4.25 -8.62 -10.54
C ARG A 205 -5.16 -8.54 -9.32
N LEU A 206 -6.39 -8.03 -9.46
CA LEU A 206 -7.33 -7.88 -8.36
C LEU A 206 -8.10 -9.17 -8.05
N ASP A 207 -8.47 -9.95 -9.06
CA ASP A 207 -9.31 -11.15 -8.92
C ASP A 207 -8.51 -12.35 -8.37
N ALA A 208 -7.22 -12.48 -8.71
CA ALA A 208 -6.38 -13.57 -8.22
C ALA A 208 -5.88 -13.29 -6.79
N SER A 209 -6.00 -14.25 -5.87
CA SER A 209 -5.34 -14.18 -4.56
C SER A 209 -3.94 -14.80 -4.60
N ASP A 210 -3.02 -14.32 -3.76
CA ASP A 210 -1.72 -14.96 -3.60
C ASP A 210 -1.93 -16.37 -3.04
N MET A 211 -1.31 -17.38 -3.68
CA MET A 211 -1.43 -18.77 -3.29
C MET A 211 -0.20 -19.22 -2.52
N SER A 212 -0.39 -19.95 -1.41
CA SER A 212 0.74 -20.56 -0.72
C SER A 212 1.33 -21.69 -1.56
N LEU A 213 2.64 -21.67 -1.74
CA LEU A 213 3.39 -22.75 -2.40
C LEU A 213 3.52 -24.00 -1.51
N ASP A 214 3.44 -23.83 -0.20
CA ASP A 214 3.48 -24.94 0.77
C ASP A 214 2.13 -25.65 0.91
N ALA A 215 1.07 -25.12 0.27
CA ALA A 215 -0.23 -25.78 0.28
C ALA A 215 -0.15 -27.13 -0.45
N THR A 216 -0.60 -28.20 0.22
CA THR A 216 -0.63 -29.55 -0.33
C THR A 216 -1.67 -29.65 -1.45
N VAL A 217 -1.35 -30.39 -2.50
CA VAL A 217 -2.26 -30.70 -3.61
C VAL A 217 -2.82 -32.12 -3.38
N GLY A 218 -4.01 -32.21 -2.79
CA GLY A 218 -4.69 -33.47 -2.48
C GLY A 218 -5.03 -33.61 -1.01
N ASP A 219 -5.90 -34.58 -0.71
CA ASP A 219 -6.52 -34.80 0.59
C ASP A 219 -5.72 -35.78 1.51
N GLU A 220 -4.65 -36.41 0.98
CA GLU A 220 -3.88 -37.41 1.72
C GLU A 220 -2.65 -36.81 2.40
N SER A 221 -2.40 -37.23 3.64
CA SER A 221 -1.21 -36.88 4.40
C SER A 221 0.06 -37.41 3.68
N GLY A 222 0.85 -36.52 3.12
CA GLY A 222 2.06 -36.85 2.34
C GLY A 222 1.95 -36.45 0.86
N SER A 223 0.89 -35.76 0.44
CA SER A 223 0.75 -35.25 -0.92
C SER A 223 1.79 -34.14 -1.21
N ALA A 224 2.23 -34.10 -2.48
CA ALA A 224 3.14 -33.08 -2.98
C ALA A 224 2.60 -31.67 -2.74
N THR A 225 3.49 -30.74 -2.48
CA THR A 225 3.16 -29.31 -2.35
C THR A 225 3.05 -28.65 -3.73
N ARG A 226 2.43 -27.50 -3.81
CA ARG A 226 2.39 -26.73 -5.07
C ARG A 226 3.78 -26.36 -5.56
N MET A 227 4.72 -26.20 -4.64
CA MET A 227 6.13 -25.92 -4.96
C MET A 227 6.77 -27.04 -5.78
N ASP A 228 6.40 -28.30 -5.51
CA ASP A 228 6.96 -29.47 -6.21
C ASP A 228 6.55 -29.53 -7.69
N PHE A 229 5.49 -28.82 -8.08
CA PHE A 229 5.01 -28.73 -9.47
C PHE A 229 5.61 -27.55 -10.25
N LEU A 230 6.41 -26.71 -9.62
CA LEU A 230 7.03 -25.59 -10.32
C LEU A 230 8.17 -26.11 -11.21
N PRO A 231 8.21 -25.72 -12.50
CA PRO A 231 9.31 -26.09 -13.37
C PRO A 231 10.61 -25.44 -12.89
N ALA A 232 11.68 -26.21 -12.84
CA ALA A 232 13.01 -25.66 -12.57
C ALA A 232 13.40 -24.70 -13.70
N LEU A 233 13.74 -23.45 -13.32
CA LEU A 233 14.25 -22.46 -14.26
C LEU A 233 15.75 -22.71 -14.48
N GLY A 234 16.10 -23.40 -15.54
CA GLY A 234 17.50 -23.65 -15.90
C GLY A 234 17.58 -24.57 -17.11
N PRO A 235 18.74 -24.61 -17.77
CA PRO A 235 18.97 -25.58 -18.84
C PRO A 235 18.81 -27.00 -18.30
N GLY A 236 18.19 -27.87 -19.08
CA GLY A 236 18.02 -29.27 -18.74
C GLY A 236 19.40 -29.96 -18.51
N ILE A 237 19.39 -31.11 -17.83
CA ILE A 237 20.63 -31.88 -17.55
C ILE A 237 21.33 -32.22 -18.88
N GLU A 238 20.56 -32.56 -19.90
CA GLU A 238 21.11 -32.88 -21.24
C GLU A 238 21.75 -31.64 -21.88
N GLU A 239 21.11 -30.48 -21.80
CA GLU A 239 21.59 -29.21 -22.36
C GLU A 239 22.83 -28.72 -21.62
N SER A 240 22.88 -28.90 -20.31
CA SER A 240 24.05 -28.59 -19.47
C SER A 240 25.22 -29.50 -19.80
N LEU A 241 24.98 -30.81 -19.97
CA LEU A 241 26.01 -31.77 -20.33
C LEU A 241 26.56 -31.51 -21.73
N ALA A 242 25.65 -31.29 -22.72
CA ALA A 242 26.03 -30.91 -24.09
C ALA A 242 26.87 -29.62 -24.11
N GLY A 243 26.50 -28.63 -23.30
CA GLY A 243 27.27 -27.39 -23.14
C GLY A 243 28.67 -27.63 -22.57
N MET A 244 28.81 -28.52 -21.58
CA MET A 244 30.12 -28.91 -21.01
C MET A 244 31.00 -29.64 -22.03
N GLU A 245 30.45 -30.62 -22.77
CA GLU A 245 31.18 -31.35 -23.80
C GLU A 245 31.66 -30.43 -24.92
N ILE A 246 30.80 -29.49 -25.37
CA ILE A 246 31.19 -28.48 -26.37
C ILE A 246 32.28 -27.57 -25.84
N ALA A 247 32.20 -27.14 -24.59
CA ALA A 247 33.22 -26.31 -23.96
C ALA A 247 34.58 -27.03 -23.85
N GLU A 248 34.57 -28.29 -23.46
CA GLU A 248 35.79 -29.13 -23.39
C GLU A 248 36.40 -29.33 -24.78
N LEU A 249 35.59 -29.62 -25.79
CA LEU A 249 36.05 -29.79 -27.16
C LEU A 249 36.62 -28.46 -27.72
N LEU A 250 35.98 -27.33 -27.43
CA LEU A 250 36.47 -26.00 -27.79
C LEU A 250 37.82 -25.69 -27.10
N GLN A 251 37.93 -25.93 -25.81
CA GLN A 251 39.19 -25.76 -25.08
C GLN A 251 40.31 -26.64 -25.62
N SER A 252 40.01 -27.89 -25.95
CA SER A 252 40.98 -28.79 -26.58
C SER A 252 41.46 -28.22 -27.91
N LYS A 253 40.55 -27.77 -28.78
CA LYS A 253 40.90 -27.19 -30.08
C LYS A 253 41.66 -25.87 -29.97
N ILE A 254 41.30 -25.01 -29.03
CA ILE A 254 42.03 -23.77 -28.75
C ILE A 254 43.46 -24.12 -28.31
N ARG A 255 43.63 -25.10 -27.42
CA ARG A 255 44.95 -25.53 -26.92
C ARG A 255 45.82 -26.10 -28.03
N ASP A 256 45.24 -26.79 -29.02
CA ASP A 256 45.94 -27.33 -30.17
C ASP A 256 46.41 -26.23 -31.13
N ILE A 257 45.68 -25.13 -31.24
CA ILE A 257 45.97 -24.00 -32.14
C ILE A 257 46.90 -22.94 -31.50
N LEU A 258 46.85 -22.79 -30.15
CA LEU A 258 47.65 -21.82 -29.40
C LEU A 258 49.11 -21.74 -29.80
N PRO A 259 49.84 -22.86 -30.03
CA PRO A 259 51.26 -22.85 -30.45
C PRO A 259 51.49 -22.26 -31.86
N SER A 260 50.47 -22.17 -32.70
CA SER A 260 50.54 -21.64 -34.07
C SER A 260 50.19 -20.15 -34.20
N LEU A 261 49.75 -19.52 -33.11
CA LEU A 261 49.32 -18.13 -33.05
C LEU A 261 50.47 -17.20 -32.62
N SER A 262 50.42 -15.95 -33.03
CA SER A 262 51.30 -14.90 -32.56
C SER A 262 50.98 -14.54 -31.11
N GLU A 263 51.95 -13.99 -30.33
CA GLU A 263 51.73 -13.56 -28.93
C GLU A 263 50.52 -12.65 -28.70
N LYS A 264 50.23 -11.81 -29.68
CA LYS A 264 49.05 -10.91 -29.59
C LYS A 264 47.72 -11.62 -29.81
N GLU A 265 47.71 -12.61 -30.68
CA GLU A 265 46.49 -13.42 -30.97
C GLU A 265 46.25 -14.44 -29.84
N ALA A 266 47.29 -14.99 -29.23
CA ALA A 266 47.18 -15.86 -28.08
C ALA A 266 46.59 -15.10 -26.86
N TYR A 267 47.03 -13.85 -26.62
CA TYR A 267 46.52 -13.03 -25.51
C TYR A 267 45.04 -12.61 -25.67
N ILE A 268 44.50 -12.57 -26.89
CA ILE A 268 43.09 -12.28 -27.12
C ILE A 268 42.19 -13.51 -26.87
N LEU A 269 42.76 -14.72 -26.98
CA LEU A 269 42.03 -15.98 -26.80
C LEU A 269 42.11 -16.55 -25.37
N GLU A 270 42.97 -16.05 -24.50
CA GLU A 270 43.01 -16.29 -23.07
C GLU A 270 41.96 -15.42 -22.32
#